data_15a1b9f3dc6b73a6cd02ee3817dc4864
#
_entry.id   15a1b9f3dc6b73a6cd02ee3817dc4864
#
_cell.length_a   1.000
_cell.length_b   1.000
_cell.length_c   1.000
_cell.angle_alpha   90.00
_cell.angle_beta   90.00
_cell.angle_gamma   90.00
#
_symmetry.space_group_name_H-M   'P 1'
#
loop_
_entity.id
_entity.type
_entity.pdbx_description
1 polymer ?
#
loop_
_entity_poly.entity_id
_entity_poly.type
_entity_poly.pdbx_seq_one_letter_code
_entity_poly.pdbx_strand_id
1 'polypeptide(L)'
;LYHFGGVCLCTDVELLRPVDDLLDETPYLMGFELRDTINPGSIISALPGDELLGELLEDYAKLHFVQEDGSLNTKTIVAYTPVSNSAPLNMRPRWW
;
A
#
# COMPACT_ATOMS: atom_id res chain seq x y z
N LEU A 1 1.86 -8.91 6.62
CA LEU A 1 1.37 -7.62 7.13
C LEU A 1 -0.02 -7.77 7.75
N TYR A 2 -1.01 -8.30 7.02
CA TYR A 2 -2.39 -8.43 7.49
C TYR A 2 -2.53 -9.16 8.84
N HIS A 3 -1.88 -10.30 9.03
CA HIS A 3 -2.01 -11.08 10.27
C HIS A 3 -1.28 -10.48 11.48
N PHE A 4 -0.12 -9.87 11.27
CA PHE A 4 0.76 -9.45 12.36
C PHE A 4 0.99 -7.93 12.42
N GLY A 5 0.51 -7.20 11.43
CA GLY A 5 0.85 -5.78 11.28
C GLY A 5 2.33 -5.53 11.01
N GLY A 6 2.78 -4.32 11.23
CA GLY A 6 4.16 -3.90 11.08
C GLY A 6 4.42 -3.08 9.83
N VAL A 7 5.67 -3.05 9.40
CA VAL A 7 6.14 -2.29 8.23
C VAL A 7 6.74 -3.25 7.21
N CYS A 8 6.32 -3.13 5.97
CA CYS A 8 6.87 -3.85 4.83
C CYS A 8 7.59 -2.87 3.91
N LEU A 9 8.80 -3.22 3.51
CA LEU A 9 9.62 -2.47 2.56
C LEU A 9 9.96 -3.37 1.39
N CYS A 10 10.00 -2.81 0.18
CA CYS A 10 10.58 -3.52 -0.95
C CYS A 10 12.09 -3.73 -0.78
N THR A 11 12.61 -4.74 -1.43
CA THR A 11 14.04 -5.10 -1.33
C THR A 11 14.99 -4.09 -1.98
N ASP A 12 14.46 -3.21 -2.80
CA ASP A 12 15.16 -2.11 -3.49
C ASP A 12 14.97 -0.75 -2.79
N VAL A 13 14.41 -0.76 -1.57
CA VAL A 13 14.22 0.44 -0.75
C VAL A 13 15.24 0.47 0.38
N GLU A 14 15.90 1.62 0.53
CA GLU A 14 16.82 1.92 1.63
C GLU A 14 16.19 2.94 2.58
N LEU A 15 16.18 2.64 3.87
CA LEU A 15 15.81 3.61 4.90
C LEU A 15 17.01 4.48 5.26
N LEU A 16 16.95 5.76 4.93
CA LEU A 16 17.98 6.74 5.26
C LEU A 16 17.89 7.22 6.73
N ARG A 17 16.73 7.03 7.35
CA ARG A 17 16.46 7.34 8.76
C ARG A 17 15.31 6.50 9.30
N PRO A 18 15.18 6.35 10.62
CA PRO A 18 14.04 5.64 11.24
C PRO A 18 12.70 6.24 10.82
N VAL A 19 11.68 5.38 10.75
CA VAL A 19 10.29 5.78 10.43
C VAL A 19 9.41 5.88 11.68
N ASP A 20 10.02 5.72 12.87
CA ASP A 20 9.31 5.69 14.16
C ASP A 20 8.46 6.95 14.36
N ASP A 21 9.03 8.13 14.09
CA ASP A 21 8.31 9.40 14.22
C ASP A 21 7.04 9.46 13.35
N LEU A 22 7.06 8.80 12.19
CA LEU A 22 5.89 8.73 11.30
C LEU A 22 4.87 7.73 11.84
N LEU A 23 5.32 6.61 12.41
CA LEU A 23 4.46 5.57 12.99
C LEU A 23 3.81 6.04 14.29
N ASP A 24 4.45 6.91 15.04
CA ASP A 24 3.88 7.53 16.24
C ASP A 24 2.66 8.43 15.91
N GLU A 25 2.65 9.03 14.73
CA GLU A 25 1.52 9.85 14.26
C GLU A 25 0.40 9.00 13.65
N THR A 26 0.75 7.94 12.92
CA THR A 26 -0.21 7.04 12.28
C THR A 26 0.40 5.66 12.05
N PRO A 27 -0.32 4.58 12.33
CA PRO A 27 0.16 3.23 12.02
C PRO A 27 0.13 2.92 10.51
N TYR A 28 -0.42 3.81 9.70
CA TYR A 28 -0.60 3.60 8.27
C TYR A 28 0.35 4.46 7.47
N LEU A 29 1.32 3.84 6.83
CA LEU A 29 2.21 4.48 5.86
C LEU A 29 2.04 3.82 4.50
N MET A 30 1.90 4.63 3.46
CA MET A 30 1.95 4.20 2.07
C MET A 30 2.65 5.26 1.25
N GLY A 31 3.56 4.84 0.38
CA GLY A 31 4.27 5.73 -0.53
C GLY A 31 3.39 6.18 -1.70
N PHE A 32 3.60 7.40 -2.16
CA PHE A 32 3.03 7.86 -3.44
C PHE A 32 4.02 7.63 -4.57
N GLU A 33 3.56 7.14 -5.71
CA GLU A 33 4.36 7.04 -6.92
C GLU A 33 4.22 8.30 -7.79
N LEU A 34 2.98 8.73 -7.96
CA LEU A 34 2.59 9.94 -8.66
C LEU A 34 1.62 10.74 -7.78
N ARG A 35 1.23 11.93 -8.24
CA ARG A 35 0.38 12.85 -7.45
C ARG A 35 -0.87 12.21 -6.87
N ASP A 36 -1.47 11.25 -7.57
CA ASP A 36 -2.76 10.65 -7.24
C ASP A 36 -2.71 9.12 -7.16
N THR A 37 -1.51 8.53 -7.14
CA THR A 37 -1.33 7.08 -7.16
C THR A 37 -0.49 6.62 -5.98
N ILE A 38 -1.01 5.70 -5.19
CA ILE A 38 -0.28 5.07 -4.09
C ILE A 38 0.54 3.90 -4.66
N ASN A 39 1.81 3.83 -4.28
CA ASN A 39 2.66 2.68 -4.52
C ASN A 39 2.94 1.94 -3.20
N PRO A 40 2.17 0.92 -2.87
CA PRO A 40 2.41 0.13 -1.67
C PRO A 40 3.69 -0.72 -1.76
N GLY A 41 4.28 -0.83 -2.95
CA GLY A 41 5.51 -1.58 -3.16
C GLY A 41 6.72 -0.95 -2.50
N SER A 42 6.80 0.37 -2.35
CA SER A 42 7.96 1.01 -1.72
C SER A 42 7.94 0.86 -0.20
N ILE A 43 6.88 1.29 0.44
CA ILE A 43 6.65 1.16 1.88
C ILE A 43 5.16 1.01 2.14
N ILE A 44 4.82 0.09 3.01
CA ILE A 44 3.46 -0.06 3.55
C ILE A 44 3.52 -0.48 5.01
N SER A 45 2.72 0.15 5.85
CA SER A 45 2.53 -0.26 7.23
C SER A 45 1.06 -0.38 7.57
N ALA A 46 0.73 -1.25 8.51
CA ALA A 46 -0.63 -1.44 8.99
C ALA A 46 -0.67 -2.08 10.37
N LEU A 47 -1.80 -1.96 11.03
CA LEU A 47 -2.12 -2.74 12.23
C LEU A 47 -2.57 -4.17 11.86
N PRO A 48 -2.45 -5.14 12.79
CA PRO A 48 -3.00 -6.48 12.57
C PRO A 48 -4.49 -6.44 12.28
N GLY A 49 -4.94 -7.19 11.27
CA GLY A 49 -6.35 -7.28 10.89
C GLY A 49 -6.88 -6.03 10.18
N ASP A 50 -6.01 -5.23 9.59
CA ASP A 50 -6.40 -4.04 8.85
C ASP A 50 -7.43 -4.33 7.77
N GLU A 51 -8.53 -3.57 7.78
CA GLU A 51 -9.68 -3.80 6.91
C GLU A 51 -9.33 -3.58 5.43
N LEU A 52 -8.58 -2.52 5.12
CA LEU A 52 -8.13 -2.24 3.75
C LEU A 52 -7.25 -3.37 3.20
N LEU A 53 -6.31 -3.86 4.01
CA LEU A 53 -5.47 -4.99 3.60
C LEU A 53 -6.28 -6.27 3.44
N GLY A 54 -7.30 -6.47 4.27
CA GLY A 54 -8.24 -7.58 4.11
C GLY A 54 -8.97 -7.54 2.77
N GLU A 55 -9.55 -6.40 2.42
CA GLU A 55 -10.23 -6.20 1.13
C GLU A 55 -9.28 -6.39 -0.06
N LEU A 56 -8.06 -5.85 0.03
CA LEU A 56 -7.06 -6.03 -1.01
C LEU A 56 -6.67 -7.51 -1.21
N LEU A 57 -6.53 -8.28 -0.13
CA LEU A 57 -6.26 -9.71 -0.21
C LEU A 57 -7.41 -10.48 -0.85
N GLU A 58 -8.65 -10.13 -0.52
CA GLU A 58 -9.83 -10.73 -1.15
C GLU A 58 -9.90 -10.43 -2.65
N ASP A 59 -9.58 -9.21 -3.05
CA ASP A 59 -9.54 -8.84 -4.46
C ASP A 59 -8.42 -9.57 -5.21
N TYR A 60 -7.24 -9.72 -4.58
CA TYR A 60 -6.17 -10.52 -5.14
C TYR A 60 -6.54 -11.98 -5.36
N ALA A 61 -7.31 -12.57 -4.45
CA ALA A 61 -7.77 -13.95 -4.59
C ALA A 61 -8.68 -14.17 -5.81
N LYS A 62 -9.32 -13.10 -6.31
CA LYS A 62 -10.18 -13.13 -7.51
C LYS A 62 -9.40 -12.88 -8.80
N LEU A 63 -8.16 -12.37 -8.71
CA LEU A 63 -7.33 -12.04 -9.87
C LEU A 63 -6.53 -13.26 -10.32
N HIS A 64 -6.47 -13.46 -11.63
CA HIS A 64 -5.62 -14.47 -12.25
C HIS A 64 -4.46 -13.78 -12.96
N PHE A 65 -3.25 -14.25 -12.69
CA PHE A 65 -2.06 -13.73 -13.38
C PHE A 65 -2.07 -14.08 -14.86
N VAL A 66 -2.45 -15.33 -15.18
CA VAL A 66 -2.68 -15.76 -16.56
C VAL A 66 -4.18 -15.62 -16.85
N GLN A 67 -4.53 -14.78 -17.81
CA GLN A 67 -5.91 -14.56 -18.24
C GLN A 67 -6.41 -15.72 -19.12
N GLU A 68 -7.71 -15.83 -19.32
CA GLU A 68 -8.33 -16.86 -20.18
C GLU A 68 -7.81 -16.82 -21.62
N ASP A 69 -7.43 -15.65 -22.13
CA ASP A 69 -6.87 -15.44 -23.46
C ASP A 69 -5.36 -15.73 -23.52
N GLY A 70 -4.73 -16.18 -22.42
CA GLY A 70 -3.30 -16.45 -22.32
C GLY A 70 -2.44 -15.21 -22.06
N SER A 71 -3.00 -14.02 -22.01
CA SER A 71 -2.27 -12.79 -21.66
C SER A 71 -1.94 -12.76 -20.17
N LEU A 72 -0.90 -11.99 -19.79
CA LEU A 72 -0.52 -11.81 -18.40
C LEU A 72 -1.16 -10.55 -17.82
N ASN A 73 -1.76 -10.69 -16.64
CA ASN A 73 -2.24 -9.56 -15.87
C ASN A 73 -1.06 -8.93 -15.12
N THR A 74 -0.52 -7.86 -15.68
CA THR A 74 0.58 -7.10 -15.08
C THR A 74 0.10 -5.91 -14.25
N LYS A 75 -1.22 -5.73 -14.10
CA LYS A 75 -1.78 -4.67 -13.26
C LYS A 75 -1.49 -4.98 -11.81
N THR A 76 -0.78 -4.09 -11.16
CA THR A 76 -0.52 -4.13 -9.73
C THR A 76 -1.63 -3.39 -8.96
N ILE A 77 -1.68 -3.54 -7.65
CA ILE A 77 -2.58 -2.79 -6.74
C ILE A 77 -2.53 -1.28 -7.01
N VAL A 78 -1.39 -0.76 -7.40
CA VAL A 78 -1.18 0.66 -7.73
C VAL A 78 -2.21 1.21 -8.72
N ALA A 79 -2.67 0.37 -9.65
CA ALA A 79 -3.64 0.79 -10.65
C ALA A 79 -5.09 0.92 -10.11
N TYR A 80 -5.33 0.46 -8.88
CA TYR A 80 -6.69 0.34 -8.33
C TYR A 80 -7.01 1.30 -7.19
N THR A 81 -6.05 2.11 -6.76
CA THR A 81 -6.29 3.04 -5.66
C THR A 81 -6.23 4.49 -6.15
N PRO A 82 -7.27 4.99 -6.82
CA PRO A 82 -7.40 6.43 -6.96
C PRO A 82 -7.54 6.99 -5.53
N VAL A 83 -6.58 7.79 -5.11
CA VAL A 83 -6.72 8.57 -3.89
C VAL A 83 -7.89 9.51 -4.13
N SER A 84 -9.07 9.15 -3.64
CA SER A 84 -10.18 10.09 -3.67
C SER A 84 -9.76 11.32 -2.88
N ASN A 85 -10.12 12.51 -3.36
CA ASN A 85 -9.90 13.78 -2.64
C ASN A 85 -10.57 13.77 -1.24
N SER A 86 -11.34 12.74 -0.92
CA SER A 86 -11.97 12.46 0.38
C SER A 86 -11.13 11.59 1.31
N ALA A 87 -9.91 11.16 0.91
CA ALA A 87 -9.01 10.48 1.84
C ALA A 87 -8.78 11.34 3.07
N PRO A 88 -8.94 10.81 4.29
CA PRO A 88 -8.74 11.56 5.52
C PRO A 88 -7.37 12.24 5.51
N LEU A 89 -7.28 13.47 6.02
CA LEU A 89 -6.04 14.26 6.07
C LEU A 89 -4.88 13.52 6.77
N ASN A 90 -5.20 12.56 7.64
CA ASN A 90 -4.23 11.71 8.33
C ASN A 90 -3.54 10.67 7.42
N MET A 91 -4.04 10.43 6.21
CA MET A 91 -3.38 9.59 5.19
C MET A 91 -2.45 10.39 4.28
N ARG A 92 -2.38 11.71 4.46
CA ARG A 92 -1.44 12.55 3.69
C ARG A 92 -0.12 12.63 4.46
N PRO A 93 1.00 12.21 3.86
CA PRO A 93 2.30 12.39 4.51
C PRO A 93 2.55 13.88 4.75
N ARG A 94 3.03 14.26 5.94
CA ARG A 94 3.31 15.65 6.33
C ARG A 94 4.43 16.33 5.53
N TRP A 95 5.20 15.58 4.78
CA TRP A 95 6.35 16.05 4.00
C TRP A 95 6.03 16.32 2.52
N TRP A 96 4.78 16.61 2.27
CA TRP A 96 4.23 17.05 0.99
C TRP A 96 4.18 18.55 0.89
#